data_762ba6a8b809bf303eb90d3aaab70f0a
#
_entry.id   762ba6a8b809bf303eb90d3aaab70f0a
#
_cell.length_a   1.000
_cell.length_b   1.000
_cell.length_c   1.000
_cell.angle_alpha   90.00
_cell.angle_beta   90.00
_cell.angle_gamma   90.00
#
_symmetry.space_group_name_H-M   'P 1'
#
loop_
_entity.id
_entity.type
_entity.pdbx_description
1 polymer ?
#
loop_
_entity_poly.entity_id
_entity_poly.type
_entity_poly.pdbx_seq_one_letter_code
_entity_poly.pdbx_strand_id
1 'polypeptide(L)'
;MALSNGTKLGPYEIVAPLGAGGMGEVYRARDTRLDRAVAIKILPADLSGDAVRRQRFEREAKVVSSLNHPNICTLYDIGQQDGADFIVMEFLEGQTLAERLEKGPLPVAQVLAYGAQIASALDKAHRSGVTHRDLKPGNIMLTQTGAKLLDFGLAKAEAALAGGATLTEITPLATPMTQHGMIVGTVPYMSPEQVEGKEVDGRSDIFSLGAVLYEMVTGSRAFQGKSH
;
A
#
# COMPACT_ATOMS: atom_id res chain seq x y z
N MET A 1 5.89 15.35 -12.22
CA MET A 1 5.64 16.75 -11.79
C MET A 1 4.55 16.74 -10.76
N ALA A 2 4.78 17.36 -9.59
CA ALA A 2 3.75 17.47 -8.57
C ALA A 2 2.54 18.25 -9.11
N LEU A 3 1.33 17.74 -8.85
CA LEU A 3 0.09 18.39 -9.25
C LEU A 3 -0.18 19.60 -8.36
N SER A 4 -0.60 20.72 -8.97
CA SER A 4 -0.96 21.93 -8.24
C SER A 4 -2.43 21.87 -7.77
N ASN A 5 -2.73 22.67 -6.74
CA ASN A 5 -4.11 22.88 -6.29
C ASN A 5 -4.98 23.40 -7.46
N GLY A 6 -6.20 22.87 -7.59
CA GLY A 6 -7.12 23.16 -8.68
C GLY A 6 -6.90 22.33 -9.97
N THR A 7 -5.84 21.50 -10.05
CA THR A 7 -5.66 20.57 -11.16
C THR A 7 -6.82 19.58 -11.19
N LYS A 8 -7.38 19.35 -12.39
CA LYS A 8 -8.50 18.42 -12.58
C LYS A 8 -8.01 17.10 -13.17
N LEU A 9 -8.43 16.00 -12.57
CA LEU A 9 -8.27 14.63 -13.07
C LEU A 9 -9.68 14.07 -13.30
N GLY A 10 -10.20 14.22 -14.53
CA GLY A 10 -11.61 13.96 -14.81
C GLY A 10 -12.52 14.78 -13.89
N PRO A 11 -13.41 14.14 -13.10
CA PRO A 11 -14.32 14.83 -12.17
C PRO A 11 -13.70 15.17 -10.83
N TYR A 12 -12.43 14.87 -10.62
CA TYR A 12 -11.71 15.08 -9.36
C TYR A 12 -10.86 16.34 -9.43
N GLU A 13 -10.99 17.22 -8.44
CA GLU A 13 -10.22 18.45 -8.32
C GLU A 13 -9.23 18.34 -7.16
N ILE A 14 -7.94 18.48 -7.44
CA ILE A 14 -6.87 18.41 -6.43
C ILE A 14 -6.99 19.59 -5.47
N VAL A 15 -6.97 19.27 -4.18
CA VAL A 15 -7.07 20.26 -3.08
C VAL A 15 -5.72 20.48 -2.41
N ALA A 16 -4.99 19.41 -2.10
CA ALA A 16 -3.70 19.50 -1.42
C ALA A 16 -2.90 18.19 -1.57
N PRO A 17 -1.57 18.23 -1.54
CA PRO A 17 -0.76 17.02 -1.39
C PRO A 17 -0.96 16.43 0.01
N LEU A 18 -0.98 15.10 0.11
CA LEU A 18 -1.01 14.35 1.37
C LEU A 18 0.33 13.69 1.66
N GLY A 19 1.07 13.31 0.62
CA GLY A 19 2.39 12.69 0.75
C GLY A 19 2.97 12.31 -0.60
N ALA A 20 4.27 12.11 -0.61
CA ALA A 20 5.00 11.59 -1.77
C ALA A 20 5.99 10.52 -1.29
N GLY A 21 6.13 9.43 -2.04
CA GLY A 21 7.03 8.32 -1.71
C GLY A 21 7.37 7.48 -2.93
N GLY A 22 8.11 6.39 -2.71
CA GLY A 22 8.56 5.50 -3.78
C GLY A 22 7.43 4.81 -4.58
N MET A 23 6.19 4.91 -4.12
CA MET A 23 5.00 4.33 -4.80
C MET A 23 4.10 5.40 -5.43
N GLY A 24 4.59 6.62 -5.62
CA GLY A 24 3.84 7.72 -6.22
C GLY A 24 3.49 8.84 -5.25
N GLU A 25 2.74 9.80 -5.76
CA GLU A 25 2.27 10.97 -5.02
C GLU A 25 0.80 10.77 -4.65
N VAL A 26 0.43 11.15 -3.41
CA VAL A 26 -0.95 11.05 -2.91
C VAL A 26 -1.48 12.45 -2.64
N TYR A 27 -2.70 12.71 -3.10
CA TYR A 27 -3.37 14.01 -2.99
C TYR A 27 -4.73 13.87 -2.34
N ARG A 28 -5.11 14.85 -1.54
CA ARG A 28 -6.50 15.11 -1.21
C ARG A 28 -7.14 15.77 -2.42
N ALA A 29 -8.33 15.27 -2.82
CA ALA A 29 -9.11 15.83 -3.91
C ALA A 29 -10.59 15.89 -3.53
N ARG A 30 -11.38 16.63 -4.33
CA ARG A 30 -12.83 16.68 -4.25
C ARG A 30 -13.42 15.97 -5.46
N ASP A 31 -14.28 14.99 -5.25
CA ASP A 31 -15.17 14.45 -6.28
C ASP A 31 -16.29 15.47 -6.52
N THR A 32 -16.22 16.18 -7.64
CA THR A 32 -17.18 17.27 -7.95
C THR A 32 -18.58 16.80 -8.32
N ARG A 33 -18.76 15.51 -8.65
CA ARG A 33 -20.06 14.90 -8.95
C ARG A 33 -20.83 14.54 -7.69
N LEU A 34 -20.13 14.03 -6.68
CA LEU A 34 -20.72 13.52 -5.44
C LEU A 34 -20.45 14.45 -4.24
N ASP A 35 -19.73 15.55 -4.46
CA ASP A 35 -19.37 16.57 -3.48
C ASP A 35 -18.75 15.97 -2.19
N ARG A 36 -17.75 15.08 -2.36
CA ARG A 36 -17.07 14.43 -1.25
C ARG A 36 -15.56 14.53 -1.37
N ALA A 37 -14.86 14.48 -0.23
CA ALA A 37 -13.41 14.35 -0.20
C ALA A 37 -13.01 12.92 -0.59
N VAL A 38 -11.93 12.81 -1.39
CA VAL A 38 -11.30 11.55 -1.80
C VAL A 38 -9.78 11.69 -1.69
N ALA A 39 -9.07 10.57 -1.60
CA ALA A 39 -7.63 10.52 -1.80
C ALA A 39 -7.34 10.01 -3.22
N ILE A 40 -6.40 10.66 -3.90
CA ILE A 40 -5.95 10.24 -5.24
C ILE A 40 -4.48 9.90 -5.17
N LYS A 41 -4.14 8.70 -5.58
CA LYS A 41 -2.76 8.23 -5.72
C LYS A 41 -2.40 8.20 -7.19
N ILE A 42 -1.40 8.99 -7.58
CA ILE A 42 -0.82 8.97 -8.92
C ILE A 42 0.17 7.82 -8.99
N LEU A 43 0.03 6.98 -9.99
CA LEU A 43 0.93 5.86 -10.20
C LEU A 43 2.18 6.29 -11.00
N PRO A 44 3.34 5.65 -10.78
CA PRO A 44 4.55 5.91 -11.55
C PRO A 44 4.33 5.67 -13.06
N ALA A 45 4.98 6.48 -13.90
CA ALA A 45 4.81 6.45 -15.36
C ALA A 45 5.21 5.11 -16.02
N ASP A 46 6.03 4.31 -15.35
CA ASP A 46 6.48 2.99 -15.83
C ASP A 46 5.32 2.00 -16.03
N LEU A 47 4.14 2.29 -15.47
CA LEU A 47 2.93 1.49 -15.60
C LEU A 47 2.14 1.83 -16.88
N SER A 48 2.30 3.04 -17.40
CA SER A 48 1.47 3.59 -18.47
C SER A 48 1.85 3.11 -19.87
N GLY A 49 3.00 2.43 -20.04
CA GLY A 49 3.56 2.07 -21.35
C GLY A 49 3.13 0.71 -21.93
N ASP A 50 2.52 -0.18 -21.11
CA ASP A 50 2.24 -1.58 -21.51
C ASP A 50 0.75 -1.92 -21.34
N ALA A 51 0.07 -2.15 -22.45
CA ALA A 51 -1.35 -2.49 -22.48
C ALA A 51 -1.69 -3.76 -21.65
N VAL A 52 -0.79 -4.74 -21.59
CA VAL A 52 -0.98 -5.98 -20.81
C VAL A 52 -0.92 -5.69 -19.33
N ARG A 53 0.02 -4.84 -18.88
CA ARG A 53 0.14 -4.41 -17.50
C ARG A 53 -1.11 -3.63 -17.07
N ARG A 54 -1.56 -2.70 -17.90
CA ARG A 54 -2.75 -1.92 -17.64
C ARG A 54 -4.00 -2.80 -17.48
N GLN A 55 -4.22 -3.75 -18.38
CA GLN A 55 -5.37 -4.66 -18.28
C GLN A 55 -5.33 -5.48 -17.00
N ARG A 56 -4.15 -5.91 -16.56
CA ARG A 56 -3.97 -6.64 -15.30
C ARG A 56 -4.27 -5.74 -14.11
N PHE A 57 -3.70 -4.53 -14.08
CA PHE A 57 -3.99 -3.52 -13.04
C PHE A 57 -5.50 -3.26 -12.91
N GLU A 58 -6.20 -3.03 -14.03
CA GLU A 58 -7.65 -2.83 -14.03
C GLU A 58 -8.40 -4.05 -13.47
N ARG A 59 -7.94 -5.26 -13.77
CA ARG A 59 -8.53 -6.49 -13.25
C ARG A 59 -8.32 -6.62 -11.74
N GLU A 60 -7.12 -6.36 -11.25
CA GLU A 60 -6.81 -6.39 -9.82
C GLU A 60 -7.57 -5.30 -9.06
N ALA A 61 -7.61 -4.09 -9.61
CA ALA A 61 -8.37 -2.99 -9.03
C ALA A 61 -9.86 -3.32 -8.90
N LYS A 62 -10.47 -4.00 -9.89
CA LYS A 62 -11.85 -4.49 -9.82
C LYS A 62 -12.06 -5.47 -8.65
N VAL A 63 -11.10 -6.37 -8.40
CA VAL A 63 -11.23 -7.30 -7.27
C VAL A 63 -11.09 -6.56 -5.95
N VAL A 64 -10.10 -5.66 -5.83
CA VAL A 64 -9.91 -4.85 -4.61
C VAL A 64 -11.12 -3.94 -4.36
N SER A 65 -11.71 -3.32 -5.39
CA SER A 65 -12.89 -2.46 -5.23
C SER A 65 -14.14 -3.19 -4.73
N SER A 66 -14.20 -4.51 -4.90
CA SER A 66 -15.28 -5.34 -4.36
C SER A 66 -15.14 -5.65 -2.86
N LEU A 67 -13.99 -5.34 -2.26
CA LEU A 67 -13.76 -5.54 -0.83
C LEU A 67 -14.52 -4.48 -0.03
N ASN A 68 -15.60 -4.89 0.62
CA ASN A 68 -16.34 -4.05 1.56
C ASN A 68 -16.08 -4.54 2.98
N HIS A 69 -15.32 -3.75 3.76
CA HIS A 69 -14.98 -4.06 5.14
C HIS A 69 -14.63 -2.77 5.90
N PRO A 70 -15.05 -2.58 7.16
CA PRO A 70 -14.81 -1.35 7.91
C PRO A 70 -13.32 -1.02 8.11
N ASN A 71 -12.45 -2.05 8.09
CA ASN A 71 -11.02 -1.91 8.28
C ASN A 71 -10.20 -2.03 6.98
N ILE A 72 -10.84 -1.86 5.82
CA ILE A 72 -10.19 -1.74 4.51
C ILE A 72 -10.52 -0.35 3.93
N CYS A 73 -9.51 0.35 3.43
CA CYS A 73 -9.70 1.59 2.68
C CYS A 73 -10.44 1.29 1.37
N THR A 74 -11.57 1.92 1.15
CA THR A 74 -12.41 1.67 -0.02
C THR A 74 -11.76 2.25 -1.28
N LEU A 75 -11.60 1.44 -2.32
CA LEU A 75 -11.24 1.90 -3.66
C LEU A 75 -12.52 2.31 -4.39
N TYR A 76 -12.60 3.56 -4.82
CA TYR A 76 -13.79 4.12 -5.48
C TYR A 76 -13.72 4.08 -6.99
N ASP A 77 -12.54 4.37 -7.56
CA ASP A 77 -12.37 4.52 -9.00
C ASP A 77 -10.90 4.35 -9.42
N ILE A 78 -10.69 4.12 -10.69
CA ILE A 78 -9.38 4.19 -11.33
C ILE A 78 -9.52 5.05 -12.58
N GLY A 79 -8.50 5.79 -12.94
CA GLY A 79 -8.54 6.64 -14.13
C GLY A 79 -7.18 6.86 -14.74
N GLN A 80 -7.21 7.46 -15.93
CA GLN A 80 -6.02 7.90 -16.63
C GLN A 80 -6.24 9.31 -17.18
N GLN A 81 -5.24 10.17 -17.01
CA GLN A 81 -5.22 11.48 -17.63
C GLN A 81 -3.78 11.90 -17.95
N ASP A 82 -3.57 12.46 -19.14
CA ASP A 82 -2.26 12.94 -19.63
C ASP A 82 -1.13 11.89 -19.52
N GLY A 83 -1.48 10.60 -19.73
CA GLY A 83 -0.56 9.47 -19.66
C GLY A 83 -0.23 9.00 -18.23
N ALA A 84 -0.81 9.60 -17.21
CA ALA A 84 -0.68 9.17 -15.82
C ALA A 84 -1.91 8.38 -15.38
N ASP A 85 -1.68 7.15 -14.89
CA ASP A 85 -2.72 6.36 -14.25
C ASP A 85 -2.88 6.78 -12.79
N PHE A 86 -4.11 6.77 -12.26
CA PHE A 86 -4.39 7.13 -10.88
C PHE A 86 -5.47 6.25 -10.27
N ILE A 87 -5.41 6.14 -8.94
CA ILE A 87 -6.39 5.44 -8.11
C ILE A 87 -7.12 6.46 -7.25
N VAL A 88 -8.45 6.36 -7.18
CA VAL A 88 -9.29 7.16 -6.30
C VAL A 88 -9.79 6.30 -5.16
N MET A 89 -9.53 6.73 -3.93
CA MET A 89 -9.87 5.98 -2.73
C MET A 89 -10.52 6.84 -1.66
N GLU A 90 -11.03 6.20 -0.64
CA GLU A 90 -11.56 6.83 0.57
C GLU A 90 -10.50 7.77 1.18
N PHE A 91 -10.90 9.02 1.43
CA PHE A 91 -10.08 9.94 2.20
C PHE A 91 -10.23 9.63 3.69
N LEU A 92 -9.12 9.30 4.33
CA LEU A 92 -9.09 8.94 5.75
C LEU A 92 -8.45 10.05 6.57
N GLU A 93 -9.14 10.47 7.62
CA GLU A 93 -8.59 11.39 8.61
C GLU A 93 -7.93 10.59 9.75
N GLY A 94 -6.67 10.93 10.04
CA GLY A 94 -5.89 10.23 11.06
C GLY A 94 -4.39 10.32 10.82
N GLN A 95 -3.66 9.35 11.35
CA GLN A 95 -2.22 9.20 11.14
C GLN A 95 -1.89 7.75 10.77
N THR A 96 -0.82 7.53 10.06
CA THR A 96 -0.33 6.17 9.82
C THR A 96 0.16 5.54 11.12
N LEU A 97 0.13 4.21 11.18
CA LEU A 97 0.74 3.49 12.31
C LEU A 97 2.24 3.77 12.39
N ALA A 98 2.91 4.01 11.26
CA ALA A 98 4.33 4.41 11.22
C ALA A 98 4.56 5.71 12.00
N GLU A 99 3.82 6.77 11.67
CA GLU A 99 3.87 8.06 12.38
C GLU A 99 3.51 7.93 13.88
N ARG A 100 2.58 7.03 14.20
CA ARG A 100 2.22 6.76 15.59
C ARG A 100 3.37 6.10 16.36
N LEU A 101 4.08 5.17 15.72
CA LEU A 101 5.21 4.44 16.31
C LEU A 101 6.45 5.31 16.55
N GLU A 102 6.61 6.43 15.85
CA GLU A 102 7.65 7.42 16.14
C GLU A 102 7.53 7.98 17.60
N LYS A 103 6.32 7.92 18.15
CA LYS A 103 6.04 8.35 19.54
C LYS A 103 6.25 7.23 20.58
N GLY A 104 6.77 6.08 20.14
CA GLY A 104 7.01 4.90 20.97
C GLY A 104 5.92 3.82 20.86
N PRO A 105 6.07 2.73 21.63
CA PRO A 105 5.18 1.59 21.59
C PRO A 105 3.74 1.95 21.95
N LEU A 106 2.80 1.08 21.60
CA LEU A 106 1.40 1.22 21.91
C LEU A 106 1.05 0.44 23.20
N PRO A 107 0.06 0.91 23.99
CA PRO A 107 -0.51 0.12 25.07
C PRO A 107 -1.06 -1.22 24.54
N VAL A 108 -0.86 -2.31 25.29
CA VAL A 108 -1.25 -3.67 24.86
C VAL A 108 -2.72 -3.75 24.45
N ALA A 109 -3.63 -3.06 25.15
CA ALA A 109 -5.05 -3.03 24.78
C ALA A 109 -5.29 -2.46 23.38
N GLN A 110 -4.53 -1.42 22.95
CA GLN A 110 -4.61 -0.88 21.61
C GLN A 110 -4.02 -1.84 20.56
N VAL A 111 -2.90 -2.49 20.91
CA VAL A 111 -2.28 -3.52 20.04
C VAL A 111 -3.27 -4.63 19.74
N LEU A 112 -3.95 -5.15 20.77
CA LEU A 112 -4.96 -6.21 20.60
C LEU A 112 -6.15 -5.73 19.76
N ALA A 113 -6.65 -4.52 20.00
CA ALA A 113 -7.77 -3.95 19.26
C ALA A 113 -7.43 -3.76 17.77
N TYR A 114 -6.32 -3.10 17.46
CA TYR A 114 -5.89 -2.87 16.08
C TYR A 114 -5.47 -4.18 15.39
N GLY A 115 -4.78 -5.08 16.13
CA GLY A 115 -4.40 -6.40 15.62
C GLY A 115 -5.62 -7.22 15.18
N ALA A 116 -6.68 -7.24 15.97
CA ALA A 116 -7.92 -7.92 15.64
C ALA A 116 -8.60 -7.31 14.39
N GLN A 117 -8.63 -5.98 14.27
CA GLN A 117 -9.17 -5.26 13.14
C GLN A 117 -8.41 -5.55 11.85
N ILE A 118 -7.07 -5.52 11.90
CA ILE A 118 -6.20 -5.82 10.77
C ILE A 118 -6.37 -7.29 10.35
N ALA A 119 -6.36 -8.22 11.31
CA ALA A 119 -6.57 -9.65 11.02
C ALA A 119 -7.94 -9.90 10.35
N SER A 120 -9.00 -9.23 10.80
CA SER A 120 -10.34 -9.31 10.20
C SER A 120 -10.35 -8.79 8.76
N ALA A 121 -9.64 -7.70 8.50
CA ALA A 121 -9.48 -7.12 7.15
C ALA A 121 -8.73 -8.08 6.21
N LEU A 122 -7.63 -8.68 6.69
CA LEU A 122 -6.87 -9.67 5.93
C LEU A 122 -7.69 -10.94 5.65
N ASP A 123 -8.44 -11.46 6.63
CA ASP A 123 -9.34 -12.61 6.43
C ASP A 123 -10.36 -12.33 5.33
N LYS A 124 -10.98 -11.14 5.35
CA LYS A 124 -11.91 -10.72 4.29
C LYS A 124 -11.25 -10.68 2.92
N ALA A 125 -10.05 -10.12 2.82
CA ALA A 125 -9.30 -10.05 1.57
C ALA A 125 -8.90 -11.45 1.06
N HIS A 126 -8.34 -12.29 1.92
CA HIS A 126 -7.90 -13.65 1.58
C HIS A 126 -9.05 -14.53 1.09
N ARG A 127 -10.22 -14.46 1.72
CA ARG A 127 -11.45 -15.15 1.25
C ARG A 127 -11.93 -14.65 -0.11
N SER A 128 -11.57 -13.44 -0.49
CA SER A 128 -11.86 -12.87 -1.81
C SER A 128 -10.73 -13.12 -2.83
N GLY A 129 -9.71 -13.93 -2.48
CA GLY A 129 -8.56 -14.24 -3.34
C GLY A 129 -7.54 -13.11 -3.44
N VAL A 130 -7.58 -12.12 -2.54
CA VAL A 130 -6.67 -10.97 -2.52
C VAL A 130 -5.66 -11.12 -1.40
N THR A 131 -4.38 -11.07 -1.72
CA THR A 131 -3.26 -10.99 -0.77
C THR A 131 -2.72 -9.57 -0.74
N HIS A 132 -2.43 -9.02 0.45
CA HIS A 132 -1.98 -7.63 0.60
C HIS A 132 -0.56 -7.41 0.07
N ARG A 133 0.37 -8.34 0.35
CA ARG A 133 1.76 -8.37 -0.14
C ARG A 133 2.70 -7.24 0.30
N ASP A 134 2.18 -6.19 0.94
CA ASP A 134 2.97 -5.03 1.42
C ASP A 134 2.49 -4.52 2.78
N LEU A 135 2.12 -5.44 3.69
CA LEU A 135 1.67 -5.05 5.01
C LEU A 135 2.84 -4.51 5.84
N LYS A 136 2.72 -3.26 6.28
CA LYS A 136 3.70 -2.52 7.08
C LYS A 136 3.01 -1.36 7.80
N PRO A 137 3.61 -0.76 8.85
CA PRO A 137 3.00 0.36 9.57
C PRO A 137 2.59 1.54 8.70
N GLY A 138 3.33 1.85 7.62
CA GLY A 138 2.98 2.92 6.68
C GLY A 138 1.71 2.65 5.85
N ASN A 139 1.27 1.39 5.75
CA ASN A 139 0.07 0.99 5.02
C ASN A 139 -1.11 0.68 5.97
N ILE A 140 -1.04 1.17 7.22
CA ILE A 140 -2.11 1.06 8.21
C ILE A 140 -2.43 2.46 8.70
N MET A 141 -3.65 2.94 8.42
CA MET A 141 -4.16 4.21 8.91
C MET A 141 -4.89 4.01 10.24
N LEU A 142 -4.55 4.79 11.24
CA LEU A 142 -5.26 4.87 12.52
C LEU A 142 -6.24 6.05 12.45
N THR A 143 -7.53 5.75 12.43
CA THR A 143 -8.63 6.71 12.38
C THR A 143 -9.37 6.75 13.72
N GLN A 144 -10.36 7.64 13.83
CA GLN A 144 -11.25 7.67 15.01
C GLN A 144 -12.06 6.38 15.17
N THR A 145 -12.33 5.64 14.08
CA THR A 145 -13.13 4.40 14.09
C THR A 145 -12.26 3.14 14.18
N GLY A 146 -10.94 3.27 14.19
CA GLY A 146 -10.00 2.16 14.30
C GLY A 146 -8.96 2.11 13.18
N ALA A 147 -8.32 0.96 13.03
CA ALA A 147 -7.32 0.74 11.99
C ALA A 147 -7.99 0.44 10.64
N LYS A 148 -7.42 1.00 9.56
CA LYS A 148 -7.78 0.67 8.17
C LYS A 148 -6.54 0.31 7.36
N LEU A 149 -6.60 -0.79 6.61
CA LEU A 149 -5.57 -1.18 5.65
C LEU A 149 -5.64 -0.32 4.39
N LEU A 150 -4.48 0.16 3.96
CA LEU A 150 -4.27 0.91 2.72
C LEU A 150 -3.57 0.02 1.70
N ASP A 151 -3.62 0.41 0.41
CA ASP A 151 -2.72 -0.06 -0.65
C ASP A 151 -2.54 -1.60 -0.73
N PHE A 152 -3.63 -2.33 -0.93
CA PHE A 152 -3.51 -3.74 -1.35
C PHE A 152 -2.66 -3.80 -2.63
N GLY A 153 -1.47 -4.34 -2.52
CA GLY A 153 -0.34 -4.51 -3.46
C GLY A 153 -0.50 -4.34 -4.97
N LEU A 154 -1.46 -3.50 -5.41
CA LEU A 154 -1.76 -3.24 -6.83
C LEU A 154 -0.52 -2.85 -7.65
N ALA A 155 0.44 -2.14 -7.03
CA ALA A 155 1.67 -1.73 -7.71
C ALA A 155 2.81 -2.77 -7.63
N LYS A 156 2.79 -3.71 -6.66
CA LYS A 156 3.86 -4.71 -6.48
C LYS A 156 3.65 -6.00 -7.28
N ALA A 157 2.41 -6.37 -7.55
CA ALA A 157 2.10 -7.47 -8.45
C ALA A 157 2.72 -7.27 -9.85
N GLU A 158 2.90 -6.02 -10.25
CA GLU A 158 3.49 -5.65 -11.54
C GLU A 158 5.02 -5.71 -11.54
N ALA A 159 5.70 -5.27 -10.48
CA ALA A 159 7.16 -5.31 -10.40
C ALA A 159 7.72 -6.74 -10.40
N ALA A 160 7.02 -7.70 -9.78
CA ALA A 160 7.41 -9.12 -9.78
C ALA A 160 7.28 -9.79 -11.15
N LEU A 161 6.50 -9.21 -12.07
CA LEU A 161 6.20 -9.78 -13.40
C LEU A 161 6.86 -9.00 -14.55
N ALA A 162 7.45 -7.84 -14.28
CA ALA A 162 8.26 -7.09 -15.24
C ALA A 162 9.58 -7.80 -15.60
N GLY A 163 10.05 -8.71 -14.74
CA GLY A 163 11.11 -9.67 -15.06
C GLY A 163 10.50 -10.86 -15.79
N GLY A 164 10.24 -10.77 -17.07
CA GLY A 164 9.97 -11.89 -17.97
C GLY A 164 11.20 -12.78 -18.19
N ALA A 165 12.05 -12.93 -17.20
CA ALA A 165 13.17 -13.86 -17.16
C ALA A 165 12.72 -15.12 -16.39
N THR A 166 12.89 -16.26 -17.01
CA THR A 166 12.89 -17.58 -16.37
C THR A 166 13.63 -17.51 -15.03
N LEU A 167 13.08 -18.17 -14.01
CA LEU A 167 13.51 -18.23 -12.59
C LEU A 167 15.00 -18.46 -12.27
N THR A 168 15.90 -18.43 -13.24
CA THR A 168 17.34 -18.66 -13.11
C THR A 168 18.21 -17.39 -13.16
N GLU A 169 17.64 -16.22 -13.44
CA GLU A 169 18.39 -14.95 -13.51
C GLU A 169 17.72 -13.82 -12.71
N ILE A 170 17.13 -14.13 -11.56
CA ILE A 170 16.73 -13.08 -10.63
C ILE A 170 17.98 -12.61 -9.90
N THR A 171 18.70 -11.68 -10.53
CA THR A 171 19.45 -10.68 -9.77
C THR A 171 18.48 -10.11 -8.73
N PRO A 172 18.87 -10.01 -7.42
CA PRO A 172 17.99 -9.48 -6.38
C PRO A 172 17.35 -8.21 -6.91
N LEU A 173 16.01 -8.16 -6.94
CA LEU A 173 15.25 -7.02 -7.44
C LEU A 173 15.91 -5.75 -6.94
N ALA A 174 16.45 -4.97 -7.88
CA ALA A 174 16.96 -3.64 -7.60
C ALA A 174 15.80 -2.80 -7.06
N THR A 175 15.56 -2.90 -5.75
CA THR A 175 14.97 -1.80 -5.01
C THR A 175 15.75 -0.58 -5.44
N PRO A 176 15.14 0.53 -5.87
CA PRO A 176 15.90 1.70 -6.26
C PRO A 176 16.82 2.05 -5.10
N MET A 177 18.11 1.72 -5.25
CA MET A 177 19.14 2.22 -4.36
C MET A 177 19.13 3.73 -4.54
N THR A 178 18.67 4.43 -3.52
CA THR A 178 19.02 5.84 -3.42
C THR A 178 20.54 5.94 -3.44
N GLN A 179 21.11 7.04 -3.95
CA GLN A 179 22.57 7.31 -4.04
C GLN A 179 23.34 7.13 -2.72
N HIS A 180 22.69 6.70 -1.65
CA HIS A 180 23.22 6.46 -0.31
C HIS A 180 23.07 5.01 0.19
N GLY A 181 22.78 4.03 -0.68
CA GLY A 181 22.82 2.60 -0.30
C GLY A 181 21.79 2.12 0.71
N MET A 182 20.76 2.91 1.04
CA MET A 182 19.68 2.50 1.95
C MET A 182 18.53 1.87 1.19
N ILE A 183 18.25 0.61 1.51
CA ILE A 183 17.03 -0.10 1.10
C ILE A 183 15.88 0.49 1.91
N VAL A 184 15.00 1.27 1.24
CA VAL A 184 13.97 2.06 1.91
C VAL A 184 12.76 1.18 2.29
N GLY A 185 12.58 0.96 3.59
CA GLY A 185 11.28 0.90 4.27
C GLY A 185 10.52 -0.43 4.33
N THR A 186 10.61 -1.37 3.37
CA THR A 186 9.71 -2.54 3.33
C THR A 186 10.32 -3.88 3.78
N VAL A 187 11.62 -4.08 3.57
CA VAL A 187 12.31 -5.36 3.86
C VAL A 187 12.06 -5.91 5.27
N PRO A 188 12.02 -5.09 6.34
CA PRO A 188 11.81 -5.60 7.70
C PRO A 188 10.47 -6.32 7.94
N TYR A 189 9.51 -6.22 7.02
CA TYR A 189 8.18 -6.84 7.12
C TYR A 189 7.95 -7.93 6.07
N MET A 190 8.88 -8.12 5.13
CA MET A 190 8.78 -9.15 4.11
C MET A 190 8.89 -10.54 4.70
N SER A 191 8.02 -11.44 4.29
CA SER A 191 8.12 -12.86 4.62
C SER A 191 9.33 -13.50 3.92
N PRO A 192 9.84 -14.63 4.44
CA PRO A 192 10.97 -15.33 3.80
C PRO A 192 10.73 -15.64 2.33
N GLU A 193 9.53 -16.13 1.97
CA GLU A 193 9.17 -16.43 0.59
C GLU A 193 9.15 -15.18 -0.31
N GLN A 194 8.80 -13.99 0.23
CA GLN A 194 8.90 -12.74 -0.52
C GLN A 194 10.35 -12.35 -0.78
N VAL A 195 11.22 -12.50 0.21
CA VAL A 195 12.67 -12.21 0.07
C VAL A 195 13.31 -13.17 -0.92
N GLU A 196 12.91 -14.45 -0.92
CA GLU A 196 13.40 -15.48 -1.81
C GLU A 196 12.77 -15.45 -3.21
N GLY A 197 11.82 -14.54 -3.47
CA GLY A 197 11.12 -14.46 -4.77
C GLY A 197 10.23 -15.67 -5.08
N LYS A 198 9.78 -16.38 -4.05
CA LYS A 198 8.86 -17.52 -4.16
C LYS A 198 7.41 -17.06 -4.28
N GLU A 199 6.51 -18.03 -4.53
CA GLU A 199 5.09 -17.76 -4.57
C GLU A 199 4.57 -17.24 -3.22
N VAL A 200 3.77 -16.16 -3.26
CA VAL A 200 3.26 -15.43 -2.10
C VAL A 200 1.76 -15.63 -1.98
N ASP A 201 1.31 -16.10 -0.81
CA ASP A 201 -0.10 -16.23 -0.47
C ASP A 201 -0.46 -15.50 0.84
N GLY A 202 -1.64 -15.74 1.39
CA GLY A 202 -2.10 -15.09 2.62
C GLY A 202 -1.21 -15.34 3.85
N ARG A 203 -0.39 -16.39 3.86
CA ARG A 203 0.56 -16.68 4.96
C ARG A 203 1.64 -15.60 5.05
N SER A 204 2.04 -15.04 3.93
CA SER A 204 3.00 -13.91 3.90
C SER A 204 2.44 -12.68 4.61
N ASP A 205 1.15 -12.37 4.44
CA ASP A 205 0.51 -11.26 5.16
C ASP A 205 0.45 -11.54 6.67
N ILE A 206 0.24 -12.80 7.07
CA ILE A 206 0.24 -13.18 8.50
C ILE A 206 1.64 -13.02 9.12
N PHE A 207 2.70 -13.38 8.38
CA PHE A 207 4.06 -13.12 8.81
C PHE A 207 4.31 -11.61 9.02
N SER A 208 3.93 -10.80 8.02
CA SER A 208 4.05 -9.35 8.09
C SER A 208 3.23 -8.74 9.25
N LEU A 209 2.01 -9.27 9.50
CA LEU A 209 1.21 -8.88 10.66
C LEU A 209 1.93 -9.18 11.96
N GLY A 210 2.57 -10.34 12.09
CA GLY A 210 3.39 -10.68 13.27
C GLY A 210 4.51 -9.67 13.50
N ALA A 211 5.23 -9.26 12.45
CA ALA A 211 6.28 -8.24 12.53
C ALA A 211 5.73 -6.86 12.94
N VAL A 212 4.57 -6.47 12.41
CA VAL A 212 3.87 -5.22 12.77
C VAL A 212 3.43 -5.25 14.25
N LEU A 213 2.82 -6.33 14.71
CA LEU A 213 2.38 -6.47 16.10
C LEU A 213 3.57 -6.42 17.07
N TYR A 214 4.68 -7.07 16.72
CA TYR A 214 5.91 -6.99 17.49
C TYR A 214 6.38 -5.54 17.66
N GLU A 215 6.42 -4.78 16.55
CA GLU A 215 6.83 -3.38 16.59
C GLU A 215 5.84 -2.50 17.37
N MET A 216 4.54 -2.76 17.27
CA MET A 216 3.53 -2.07 18.06
C MET A 216 3.75 -2.24 19.57
N VAL A 217 4.13 -3.46 20.02
CA VAL A 217 4.35 -3.76 21.45
C VAL A 217 5.68 -3.22 21.94
N THR A 218 6.75 -3.36 21.14
CA THR A 218 8.13 -3.09 21.58
C THR A 218 8.65 -1.71 21.21
N GLY A 219 8.03 -1.05 20.23
CA GLY A 219 8.55 0.17 19.59
C GLY A 219 9.77 -0.08 18.70
N SER A 220 10.11 -1.32 18.42
CA SER A 220 11.28 -1.71 17.65
C SER A 220 10.91 -2.74 16.58
N ARG A 221 11.51 -2.67 15.40
CA ARG A 221 11.26 -3.64 14.32
C ARG A 221 11.68 -5.04 14.76
N ALA A 222 10.91 -6.06 14.39
CA ALA A 222 11.18 -7.46 14.70
C ALA A 222 12.48 -7.95 14.04
N PHE A 223 12.75 -7.48 12.83
CA PHE A 223 13.93 -7.86 12.06
C PHE A 223 14.79 -6.63 11.81
N GLN A 224 15.98 -6.62 12.45
CA GLN A 224 16.99 -5.58 12.30
C GLN A 224 18.33 -6.28 12.06
N GLY A 225 18.92 -6.09 10.90
CA GLY A 225 20.22 -6.64 10.54
C GLY A 225 21.18 -5.57 10.02
N LYS A 226 22.49 -5.74 10.29
CA LYS A 226 23.54 -4.90 9.70
C LYS A 226 24.05 -5.49 8.36
N SER A 227 23.59 -6.66 7.98
CA SER A 227 23.93 -7.36 6.74
C SER A 227 22.70 -8.05 6.15
N HIS A 228 22.70 -8.14 4.85
CA HIS A 228 21.75 -8.94 4.05
C HIS A 228 22.08 -10.42 4.20
#